data_ddbc9be88346f544088b8b6cef08283c
#
_entry.id   ddbc9be88346f544088b8b6cef08283c
#
_cell.length_a   1.000
_cell.length_b   1.000
_cell.length_c   1.000
_cell.angle_alpha   90.00
_cell.angle_beta   90.00
_cell.angle_gamma   90.00
#
_symmetry.space_group_name_H-M   'P 1'
#
loop_
_entity.id
_entity.type
_entity.pdbx_description
1 polymer ?
#
loop_
_entity_poly.entity_id
_entity_poly.type
_entity_poly.pdbx_seq_one_letter_code
_entity_poly.pdbx_strand_id
1 'polypeptide(L)'
;MALCTHNPFNPSKDIPDLIGKVIIVTGGNSGLGKETILQLSSHNPSKIYLCARSPSKADLAIQSIKSTVPHANIHFLQLDLTYLASVKPAAESFLAENTRLDILINNAGIMAVPPGVTSDGYEIQFGTNYLGHALFTHLLLPLLLSTSSALASDVRIVNVSSIGVHLAPKAGLILSDVKSEMKNCSTWELYGQSKLANVLFTKSLASRYPSIKSVAVHPGGVDTGLARGIKESYGVVGKVGVWATRWLMQDVRKGVVNQLWAAVGNGEEVVSGTFYFPVAKVHVGTEVVRDERLVDELWEWTEREFRERGF
;
A
#
# COMPACT_ATOMS: atom_id res chain seq x y z
N MET A 1 18.62 -31.15 0.02
CA MET A 1 17.97 -29.81 -0.13
C MET A 1 17.70 -29.62 -1.62
N ALA A 2 16.47 -29.84 -2.06
CA ALA A 2 16.07 -29.56 -3.44
C ALA A 2 16.06 -28.04 -3.64
N LEU A 3 16.88 -27.53 -4.55
CA LEU A 3 16.78 -26.19 -5.07
C LEU A 3 15.43 -26.10 -5.77
N CYS A 4 14.41 -25.57 -5.08
CA CYS A 4 13.19 -25.15 -5.75
C CYS A 4 13.58 -24.08 -6.76
N THR A 5 13.63 -24.44 -8.03
CA THR A 5 13.70 -23.49 -9.14
C THR A 5 12.36 -22.74 -9.15
N HIS A 6 12.29 -21.64 -8.40
CA HIS A 6 11.10 -20.79 -8.37
C HIS A 6 10.93 -20.20 -9.77
N ASN A 7 9.93 -20.70 -10.49
CA ASN A 7 9.53 -20.08 -11.74
C ASN A 7 8.99 -18.68 -11.39
N PRO A 8 9.56 -17.60 -11.94
CA PRO A 8 9.13 -16.24 -11.54
C PRO A 8 7.65 -16.05 -11.86
N PHE A 9 6.86 -15.56 -10.88
CA PHE A 9 5.44 -15.27 -11.05
C PHE A 9 5.19 -14.41 -12.30
N ASN A 10 4.35 -14.93 -13.18
CA ASN A 10 3.95 -14.27 -14.42
C ASN A 10 2.47 -13.88 -14.35
N PRO A 11 2.14 -12.58 -14.25
CA PRO A 11 0.75 -12.13 -14.11
C PRO A 11 -0.21 -12.69 -15.15
N SER A 12 0.23 -12.85 -16.40
CA SER A 12 -0.65 -13.35 -17.48
C SER A 12 -0.98 -14.84 -17.40
N LYS A 13 -0.28 -15.63 -16.54
CA LYS A 13 -0.45 -17.07 -16.43
C LYS A 13 -0.83 -17.52 -15.02
N ASP A 14 -0.31 -16.81 -14.01
CA ASP A 14 -0.32 -17.26 -12.61
C ASP A 14 -1.36 -16.53 -11.76
N ILE A 15 -2.00 -15.46 -12.27
CA ILE A 15 -3.18 -14.87 -11.63
C ILE A 15 -4.36 -15.83 -11.85
N PRO A 16 -4.98 -16.35 -10.77
CA PRO A 16 -6.14 -17.22 -10.89
C PRO A 16 -7.39 -16.47 -11.37
N ASP A 17 -8.46 -17.19 -11.67
CA ASP A 17 -9.76 -16.58 -11.84
C ASP A 17 -10.23 -15.95 -10.51
N LEU A 18 -10.64 -14.69 -10.58
CA LEU A 18 -11.02 -13.88 -9.42
C LEU A 18 -12.54 -13.73 -9.26
N ILE A 19 -13.33 -14.61 -9.93
CA ILE A 19 -14.78 -14.64 -9.79
C ILE A 19 -15.18 -14.65 -8.30
N GLY A 20 -16.12 -13.79 -7.92
CA GLY A 20 -16.59 -13.63 -6.55
C GLY A 20 -15.72 -12.72 -5.68
N LYS A 21 -14.53 -12.34 -6.11
CA LYS A 21 -13.62 -11.50 -5.33
C LYS A 21 -13.97 -10.01 -5.44
N VAL A 22 -13.94 -9.32 -4.29
CA VAL A 22 -14.04 -7.86 -4.17
C VAL A 22 -12.69 -7.31 -3.75
N ILE A 23 -12.18 -6.33 -4.47
CA ILE A 23 -10.81 -5.83 -4.35
C ILE A 23 -10.82 -4.32 -4.18
N ILE A 24 -10.00 -3.79 -3.27
CA ILE A 24 -9.72 -2.35 -3.14
C ILE A 24 -8.26 -2.07 -3.48
N VAL A 25 -8.01 -1.03 -4.29
CA VAL A 25 -6.65 -0.54 -4.59
C VAL A 25 -6.59 0.97 -4.36
N THR A 26 -5.81 1.41 -3.37
CA THR A 26 -5.59 2.83 -3.12
C THR A 26 -4.57 3.41 -4.11
N GLY A 27 -4.76 4.68 -4.53
CA GLY A 27 -3.92 5.30 -5.56
C GLY A 27 -4.08 4.64 -6.94
N GLY A 28 -5.25 4.08 -7.22
CA GLY A 28 -5.54 3.31 -8.43
C GLY A 28 -5.61 4.13 -9.73
N ASN A 29 -5.52 5.46 -9.64
CA ASN A 29 -5.63 6.34 -10.81
C ASN A 29 -4.33 6.53 -11.62
N SER A 30 -3.20 6.00 -11.14
CA SER A 30 -1.90 6.18 -11.82
C SER A 30 -0.86 5.12 -11.40
N GLY A 31 0.24 5.03 -12.14
CA GLY A 31 1.41 4.22 -11.80
C GLY A 31 1.08 2.77 -11.46
N LEU A 32 1.69 2.26 -10.38
CA LEU A 32 1.53 0.87 -9.93
C LEU A 32 0.07 0.52 -9.63
N GLY A 33 -0.68 1.41 -8.97
CA GLY A 33 -2.09 1.15 -8.63
C GLY A 33 -2.96 0.95 -9.86
N LYS A 34 -2.81 1.81 -10.89
CA LYS A 34 -3.55 1.67 -12.16
C LYS A 34 -3.19 0.37 -12.87
N GLU A 35 -1.91 0.05 -12.95
CA GLU A 35 -1.45 -1.18 -13.61
C GLU A 35 -1.92 -2.42 -12.84
N THR A 36 -1.92 -2.39 -11.51
CA THR A 36 -2.48 -3.47 -10.69
C THR A 36 -3.96 -3.72 -11.02
N ILE A 37 -4.76 -2.65 -11.10
CA ILE A 37 -6.18 -2.77 -11.46
C ILE A 37 -6.33 -3.33 -12.87
N LEU A 38 -5.52 -2.86 -13.83
CA LEU A 38 -5.54 -3.36 -15.20
C LEU A 38 -5.29 -4.88 -15.26
N GLN A 39 -4.22 -5.35 -14.60
CA GLN A 39 -3.85 -6.76 -14.59
C GLN A 39 -4.94 -7.62 -13.91
N LEU A 40 -5.40 -7.21 -12.72
CA LEU A 40 -6.45 -7.95 -12.00
C LEU A 40 -7.78 -7.96 -12.76
N SER A 41 -8.14 -6.87 -13.45
CA SER A 41 -9.39 -6.78 -14.21
C SER A 41 -9.51 -7.82 -15.33
N SER A 42 -8.38 -8.31 -15.86
CA SER A 42 -8.36 -9.34 -16.92
C SER A 42 -8.72 -10.75 -16.40
N HIS A 43 -8.90 -10.90 -15.07
CA HIS A 43 -9.14 -12.20 -14.40
C HIS A 43 -10.51 -12.25 -13.69
N ASN A 44 -11.50 -11.56 -14.20
CA ASN A 44 -12.92 -11.62 -13.83
C ASN A 44 -13.26 -11.35 -12.36
N PRO A 45 -12.64 -10.38 -11.66
CA PRO A 45 -13.06 -10.03 -10.30
C PRO A 45 -14.50 -9.52 -10.29
N SER A 46 -15.25 -9.80 -9.23
CA SER A 46 -16.63 -9.32 -9.11
C SER A 46 -16.72 -7.81 -9.06
N LYS A 47 -15.80 -7.17 -8.31
CA LYS A 47 -15.66 -5.71 -8.26
C LYS A 47 -14.22 -5.32 -7.94
N ILE A 48 -13.74 -4.25 -8.57
CA ILE A 48 -12.51 -3.57 -8.14
C ILE A 48 -12.86 -2.12 -7.81
N TYR A 49 -12.51 -1.68 -6.60
CA TYR A 49 -12.62 -0.29 -6.19
C TYR A 49 -11.29 0.43 -6.43
N LEU A 50 -11.33 1.40 -7.34
CA LEU A 50 -10.24 2.34 -7.59
C LEU A 50 -10.38 3.50 -6.62
N CYS A 51 -9.53 3.56 -5.57
CA CYS A 51 -9.53 4.67 -4.64
C CYS A 51 -8.56 5.77 -5.08
N ALA A 52 -9.05 7.01 -5.13
CA ALA A 52 -8.24 8.19 -5.45
C ALA A 52 -8.91 9.48 -4.94
N ARG A 53 -8.13 10.57 -4.81
CA ARG A 53 -8.61 11.88 -4.37
C ARG A 53 -9.44 12.61 -5.44
N SER A 54 -9.05 12.47 -6.71
CA SER A 54 -9.61 13.25 -7.82
C SER A 54 -10.54 12.39 -8.68
N PRO A 55 -11.86 12.70 -8.71
CA PRO A 55 -12.82 11.99 -9.57
C PRO A 55 -12.40 12.01 -11.04
N SER A 56 -12.04 13.18 -11.58
CA SER A 56 -11.67 13.32 -12.99
C SER A 56 -10.46 12.47 -13.40
N LYS A 57 -9.44 12.33 -12.53
CA LYS A 57 -8.30 11.46 -12.79
C LYS A 57 -8.66 9.98 -12.66
N ALA A 58 -9.59 9.64 -11.78
CA ALA A 58 -10.11 8.29 -11.64
C ALA A 58 -10.90 7.89 -12.89
N ASP A 59 -11.78 8.74 -13.40
CA ASP A 59 -12.57 8.50 -14.61
C ASP A 59 -11.66 8.24 -15.82
N LEU A 60 -10.64 9.06 -16.02
CA LEU A 60 -9.66 8.87 -17.10
C LEU A 60 -8.91 7.53 -16.95
N ALA A 61 -8.56 7.14 -15.72
CA ALA A 61 -7.92 5.85 -15.49
C ALA A 61 -8.85 4.67 -15.77
N ILE A 62 -10.10 4.74 -15.32
CA ILE A 62 -11.13 3.71 -15.57
C ILE A 62 -11.40 3.57 -17.07
N GLN A 63 -11.58 4.68 -17.79
CA GLN A 63 -11.76 4.67 -19.25
C GLN A 63 -10.56 4.01 -19.95
N SER A 64 -9.34 4.39 -19.55
CA SER A 64 -8.12 3.80 -20.11
C SER A 64 -7.99 2.29 -19.80
N ILE A 65 -8.42 1.81 -18.63
CA ILE A 65 -8.43 0.37 -18.33
C ILE A 65 -9.49 -0.33 -19.14
N LYS A 66 -10.71 0.23 -19.22
CA LYS A 66 -11.82 -0.35 -19.99
C LYS A 66 -11.57 -0.37 -21.49
N SER A 67 -10.72 0.51 -22.03
CA SER A 67 -10.30 0.41 -23.44
C SER A 67 -9.45 -0.84 -23.72
N THR A 68 -8.80 -1.42 -22.71
CA THR A 68 -8.01 -2.66 -22.81
C THR A 68 -8.81 -3.88 -22.33
N VAL A 69 -9.61 -3.71 -21.28
CA VAL A 69 -10.45 -4.75 -20.66
C VAL A 69 -11.90 -4.23 -20.61
N PRO A 70 -12.69 -4.34 -21.70
CA PRO A 70 -14.02 -3.73 -21.81
C PRO A 70 -15.03 -4.17 -20.76
N HIS A 71 -14.91 -5.40 -20.27
CA HIS A 71 -15.79 -6.00 -19.25
C HIS A 71 -15.34 -5.72 -17.80
N ALA A 72 -14.27 -4.94 -17.58
CA ALA A 72 -13.76 -4.64 -16.25
C ALA A 72 -14.83 -3.95 -15.38
N ASN A 73 -15.15 -4.56 -14.24
CA ASN A 73 -16.10 -4.03 -13.26
C ASN A 73 -15.38 -3.17 -12.21
N ILE A 74 -15.10 -1.92 -12.58
CA ILE A 74 -14.34 -0.97 -11.78
C ILE A 74 -15.27 0.13 -11.28
N HIS A 75 -15.23 0.36 -9.96
CA HIS A 75 -15.94 1.40 -9.24
C HIS A 75 -14.96 2.44 -8.70
N PHE A 76 -15.32 3.70 -8.78
CA PHE A 76 -14.56 4.77 -8.13
C PHE A 76 -14.98 4.89 -6.67
N LEU A 77 -13.99 4.98 -5.77
CA LEU A 77 -14.19 5.32 -4.37
C LEU A 77 -13.32 6.53 -4.02
N GLN A 78 -13.94 7.65 -3.71
CA GLN A 78 -13.21 8.86 -3.35
C GLN A 78 -12.55 8.68 -1.99
N LEU A 79 -11.21 8.81 -1.93
CA LEU A 79 -10.40 8.63 -0.74
C LEU A 79 -9.23 9.61 -0.73
N ASP A 80 -9.16 10.46 0.30
CA ASP A 80 -7.99 11.30 0.57
C ASP A 80 -7.31 10.88 1.86
N LEU A 81 -6.15 10.26 1.75
CA LEU A 81 -5.36 9.78 2.88
C LEU A 81 -4.64 10.90 3.65
N THR A 82 -4.68 12.14 3.15
CA THR A 82 -4.12 13.32 3.85
C THR A 82 -5.10 13.97 4.81
N TYR A 83 -6.31 13.41 4.92
CA TYR A 83 -7.37 13.94 5.77
C TYR A 83 -8.18 12.78 6.37
N LEU A 84 -7.94 12.46 7.66
CA LEU A 84 -8.53 11.29 8.32
C LEU A 84 -10.06 11.34 8.34
N ALA A 85 -10.65 12.51 8.52
CA ALA A 85 -12.11 12.66 8.50
C ALA A 85 -12.73 12.31 7.13
N SER A 86 -11.95 12.29 6.02
CA SER A 86 -12.42 11.84 4.71
C SER A 86 -12.35 10.32 4.53
N VAL A 87 -11.55 9.64 5.35
CA VAL A 87 -11.37 8.19 5.27
C VAL A 87 -12.62 7.44 5.74
N LYS A 88 -13.25 7.94 6.81
CA LYS A 88 -14.46 7.32 7.36
C LYS A 88 -15.62 7.26 6.37
N PRO A 89 -16.05 8.37 5.72
CA PRO A 89 -17.09 8.31 4.69
C PRO A 89 -16.76 7.37 3.52
N ALA A 90 -15.49 7.29 3.12
CA ALA A 90 -15.08 6.35 2.08
C ALA A 90 -15.27 4.88 2.52
N ALA A 91 -14.88 4.55 3.74
CA ALA A 91 -15.11 3.22 4.29
C ALA A 91 -16.61 2.91 4.45
N GLU A 92 -17.40 3.83 4.98
CA GLU A 92 -18.85 3.69 5.15
C GLU A 92 -19.56 3.50 3.80
N SER A 93 -19.19 4.29 2.77
CA SER A 93 -19.74 4.12 1.42
C SER A 93 -19.44 2.73 0.85
N PHE A 94 -18.21 2.24 1.03
CA PHE A 94 -17.86 0.90 0.59
C PHE A 94 -18.63 -0.19 1.35
N LEU A 95 -18.74 -0.06 2.67
CA LEU A 95 -19.43 -1.03 3.54
C LEU A 95 -20.94 -1.08 3.27
N ALA A 96 -21.56 0.03 2.87
CA ALA A 96 -22.98 0.08 2.51
C ALA A 96 -23.31 -0.71 1.23
N GLU A 97 -22.35 -0.89 0.33
CA GLU A 97 -22.55 -1.54 -0.97
C GLU A 97 -22.01 -2.98 -1.05
N ASN A 98 -21.22 -3.41 -0.04
CA ASN A 98 -20.50 -4.67 -0.12
C ASN A 98 -20.58 -5.48 1.17
N THR A 99 -20.84 -6.78 1.00
CA THR A 99 -20.91 -7.76 2.08
C THR A 99 -19.62 -8.59 2.21
N ARG A 100 -18.61 -8.29 1.39
CA ARG A 100 -17.29 -8.94 1.43
C ARG A 100 -16.19 -8.02 0.94
N LEU A 101 -14.98 -8.25 1.44
CA LEU A 101 -13.74 -7.68 0.93
C LEU A 101 -12.65 -8.76 0.99
N ASP A 102 -12.15 -9.17 -0.16
CA ASP A 102 -11.16 -10.24 -0.26
C ASP A 102 -9.72 -9.73 -0.28
N ILE A 103 -9.49 -8.61 -0.96
CA ILE A 103 -8.13 -8.07 -1.15
C ILE A 103 -8.14 -6.56 -0.94
N LEU A 104 -7.35 -6.10 0.02
CA LEU A 104 -7.07 -4.68 0.25
C LEU A 104 -5.61 -4.39 -0.12
N ILE A 105 -5.39 -3.54 -1.13
CA ILE A 105 -4.05 -3.12 -1.54
C ILE A 105 -3.84 -1.66 -1.15
N ASN A 106 -3.11 -1.43 -0.06
CA ASN A 106 -2.67 -0.13 0.42
C ASN A 106 -1.45 0.33 -0.41
N ASN A 107 -1.72 0.82 -1.63
CA ASN A 107 -0.69 1.14 -2.62
C ASN A 107 -0.36 2.63 -2.71
N ALA A 108 -1.31 3.52 -2.41
CA ALA A 108 -1.08 4.96 -2.50
C ALA A 108 0.14 5.41 -1.70
N GLY A 109 0.81 6.47 -2.15
CA GLY A 109 1.91 7.03 -1.41
C GLY A 109 2.54 8.24 -2.08
N ILE A 110 3.33 8.95 -1.29
CA ILE A 110 4.17 10.08 -1.69
C ILE A 110 5.60 9.80 -1.24
N MET A 111 6.58 10.40 -1.89
CA MET A 111 8.00 10.14 -1.63
C MET A 111 8.82 11.42 -1.70
N ALA A 112 9.60 11.67 -0.64
CA ALA A 112 10.55 12.78 -0.55
C ALA A 112 9.93 14.12 -0.97
N VAL A 113 8.68 14.36 -0.59
CA VAL A 113 7.98 15.64 -0.83
C VAL A 113 8.51 16.75 0.10
N PRO A 114 8.30 18.03 -0.21
CA PRO A 114 8.63 19.11 0.70
C PRO A 114 8.04 18.89 2.10
N PRO A 115 8.74 19.34 3.17
CA PRO A 115 8.20 19.27 4.53
C PRO A 115 6.82 19.90 4.60
N GLY A 116 5.93 19.28 5.37
CA GLY A 116 4.57 19.75 5.56
C GLY A 116 3.80 18.79 6.46
N VAL A 117 2.57 19.15 6.74
CA VAL A 117 1.66 18.34 7.54
C VAL A 117 0.36 18.05 6.78
N THR A 118 -0.29 16.95 7.15
CA THR A 118 -1.64 16.63 6.71
C THR A 118 -2.65 17.61 7.28
N SER A 119 -3.90 17.58 6.81
CA SER A 119 -4.99 18.40 7.39
C SER A 119 -5.22 18.13 8.88
N ASP A 120 -4.79 16.96 9.36
CA ASP A 120 -4.90 16.53 10.76
C ASP A 120 -3.64 16.86 11.60
N GLY A 121 -2.63 17.50 10.98
CA GLY A 121 -1.41 17.96 11.66
C GLY A 121 -0.29 16.92 11.76
N TYR A 122 -0.38 15.78 11.09
CA TYR A 122 0.70 14.79 11.05
C TYR A 122 1.70 15.08 9.93
N GLU A 123 2.97 14.72 10.13
CA GLU A 123 3.99 14.74 9.08
C GLU A 123 3.41 14.14 7.79
N ILE A 124 3.60 14.85 6.68
CA ILE A 124 2.81 14.60 5.46
C ILE A 124 3.02 13.20 4.87
N GLN A 125 4.23 12.64 4.95
CA GLN A 125 4.51 11.30 4.42
C GLN A 125 4.05 10.21 5.38
N PHE A 126 4.25 10.38 6.68
CA PHE A 126 3.75 9.46 7.70
C PHE A 126 2.22 9.43 7.70
N GLY A 127 1.58 10.59 7.68
CA GLY A 127 0.12 10.71 7.65
C GLY A 127 -0.48 10.06 6.39
N THR A 128 0.09 10.35 5.21
CA THR A 128 -0.43 9.86 3.92
C THR A 128 -0.13 8.38 3.70
N ASN A 129 1.15 7.97 3.87
CA ASN A 129 1.60 6.64 3.49
C ASN A 129 1.19 5.57 4.50
N TYR A 130 1.10 5.96 5.79
CA TYR A 130 0.81 5.04 6.87
C TYR A 130 -0.54 5.32 7.54
N LEU A 131 -0.70 6.45 8.23
CA LEU A 131 -1.82 6.64 9.16
C LEU A 131 -3.19 6.63 8.47
N GLY A 132 -3.30 7.24 7.28
CA GLY A 132 -4.52 7.19 6.48
C GLY A 132 -4.89 5.77 6.04
N HIS A 133 -3.89 4.95 5.65
CA HIS A 133 -4.12 3.54 5.32
C HIS A 133 -4.44 2.70 6.55
N ALA A 134 -3.79 2.98 7.68
CA ALA A 134 -4.07 2.28 8.93
C ALA A 134 -5.53 2.51 9.37
N LEU A 135 -6.02 3.77 9.30
CA LEU A 135 -7.42 4.07 9.58
C LEU A 135 -8.37 3.40 8.60
N PHE A 136 -8.06 3.46 7.29
CA PHE A 136 -8.91 2.81 6.29
C PHE A 136 -8.98 1.30 6.49
N THR A 137 -7.85 0.67 6.78
CA THR A 137 -7.79 -0.75 7.12
C THR A 137 -8.57 -1.06 8.39
N HIS A 138 -8.41 -0.26 9.46
CA HIS A 138 -9.12 -0.41 10.73
C HIS A 138 -10.65 -0.39 10.53
N LEU A 139 -11.16 0.56 9.77
CA LEU A 139 -12.60 0.69 9.48
C LEU A 139 -13.15 -0.46 8.62
N LEU A 140 -12.34 -1.05 7.76
CA LEU A 140 -12.71 -2.19 6.92
C LEU A 140 -12.46 -3.55 7.58
N LEU A 141 -11.76 -3.58 8.72
CA LEU A 141 -11.34 -4.81 9.39
C LEU A 141 -12.49 -5.73 9.77
N PRO A 142 -13.64 -5.24 10.29
CA PRO A 142 -14.78 -6.11 10.58
C PRO A 142 -15.28 -6.90 9.35
N LEU A 143 -15.30 -6.26 8.17
CA LEU A 143 -15.72 -6.91 6.94
C LEU A 143 -14.66 -7.89 6.42
N LEU A 144 -13.37 -7.54 6.52
CA LEU A 144 -12.25 -8.44 6.16
C LEU A 144 -12.29 -9.71 7.02
N LEU A 145 -12.54 -9.58 8.34
CA LEU A 145 -12.68 -10.71 9.27
C LEU A 145 -13.92 -11.54 8.96
N SER A 146 -15.07 -10.93 8.72
CA SER A 146 -16.28 -11.62 8.30
C SER A 146 -16.04 -12.39 6.99
N THR A 147 -15.37 -11.78 6.02
CA THR A 147 -15.02 -12.42 4.75
C THR A 147 -14.08 -13.61 4.97
N SER A 148 -13.08 -13.47 5.86
CA SER A 148 -12.11 -14.54 6.13
C SER A 148 -12.71 -15.75 6.82
N SER A 149 -13.85 -15.58 7.49
CA SER A 149 -14.58 -16.68 8.15
C SER A 149 -15.39 -17.53 7.18
N ALA A 150 -15.57 -17.12 5.92
CA ALA A 150 -16.26 -17.90 4.92
C ALA A 150 -15.41 -19.09 4.46
N LEU A 151 -16.07 -20.21 4.11
CA LEU A 151 -15.39 -21.43 3.65
C LEU A 151 -14.51 -21.15 2.43
N ALA A 152 -13.29 -21.67 2.46
CA ALA A 152 -12.27 -21.50 1.41
C ALA A 152 -11.91 -20.03 1.08
N SER A 153 -12.07 -19.12 2.05
CA SER A 153 -11.71 -17.72 1.88
C SER A 153 -10.19 -17.51 2.01
N ASP A 154 -9.62 -16.74 1.10
CA ASP A 154 -8.23 -16.24 1.20
C ASP A 154 -8.31 -14.71 1.16
N VAL A 155 -8.25 -14.10 2.35
CA VAL A 155 -8.35 -12.65 2.52
C VAL A 155 -6.96 -12.08 2.73
N ARG A 156 -6.64 -11.02 1.98
CA ARG A 156 -5.30 -10.45 1.99
C ARG A 156 -5.29 -8.94 2.15
N ILE A 157 -4.33 -8.45 2.93
CA ILE A 157 -3.95 -7.04 3.03
C ILE A 157 -2.52 -6.90 2.51
N VAL A 158 -2.33 -6.12 1.46
CA VAL A 158 -1.02 -5.86 0.85
C VAL A 158 -0.64 -4.42 1.11
N ASN A 159 0.38 -4.19 1.94
CA ASN A 159 0.91 -2.88 2.26
C ASN A 159 2.13 -2.57 1.38
N VAL A 160 2.02 -1.60 0.48
CA VAL A 160 3.14 -1.23 -0.39
C VAL A 160 4.14 -0.38 0.39
N SER A 161 5.26 -1.01 0.74
CA SER A 161 6.42 -0.41 1.36
C SER A 161 7.52 -0.10 0.33
N SER A 162 8.76 0.01 0.76
CA SER A 162 9.90 0.37 -0.09
C SER A 162 11.21 -0.09 0.53
N ILE A 163 12.27 -0.26 -0.29
CA ILE A 163 13.65 -0.29 0.19
C ILE A 163 14.00 0.95 1.03
N GLY A 164 13.22 2.03 0.88
CA GLY A 164 13.34 3.24 1.69
C GLY A 164 13.26 3.02 3.20
N VAL A 165 12.79 1.86 3.69
CA VAL A 165 12.85 1.50 5.13
C VAL A 165 14.26 1.60 5.71
N HIS A 166 15.30 1.42 4.88
CA HIS A 166 16.70 1.55 5.28
C HIS A 166 17.12 3.01 5.55
N LEU A 167 16.31 3.97 5.14
CA LEU A 167 16.53 5.40 5.35
C LEU A 167 15.76 5.94 6.57
N ALA A 168 15.00 5.08 7.27
CA ALA A 168 14.32 5.47 8.49
C ALA A 168 15.33 6.02 9.54
N PRO A 169 14.88 6.89 10.45
CA PRO A 169 15.71 7.34 11.57
C PRO A 169 16.34 6.16 12.32
N LYS A 170 17.51 6.36 12.93
CA LYS A 170 18.19 5.28 13.68
C LYS A 170 17.34 4.71 14.82
N ALA A 171 16.49 5.55 15.42
CA ALA A 171 15.53 5.12 16.43
C ALA A 171 14.37 4.30 15.85
N GLY A 172 14.26 4.20 14.51
CA GLY A 172 13.15 3.59 13.81
C GLY A 172 11.98 4.55 13.64
N LEU A 173 11.22 4.78 14.69
CA LEU A 173 10.07 5.68 14.72
C LEU A 173 10.30 6.83 15.71
N ILE A 174 9.92 8.05 15.33
CA ILE A 174 9.92 9.23 16.18
C ILE A 174 8.48 9.69 16.38
N LEU A 175 7.68 8.88 17.09
CA LEU A 175 6.23 9.09 17.24
C LEU A 175 5.89 10.35 18.07
N SER A 176 6.81 10.82 18.93
CA SER A 176 6.64 12.07 19.68
C SER A 176 6.49 13.30 18.79
N ASP A 177 7.11 13.29 17.62
CA ASP A 177 7.23 14.46 16.74
C ASP A 177 6.38 14.37 15.48
N VAL A 178 5.72 13.25 15.22
CA VAL A 178 4.92 13.05 13.99
C VAL A 178 3.74 14.02 13.86
N LYS A 179 3.36 14.74 14.93
CA LYS A 179 2.38 15.83 14.91
C LYS A 179 3.02 17.18 14.58
N SER A 180 4.02 17.19 13.71
CA SER A 180 4.73 18.37 13.24
C SER A 180 5.32 18.14 11.84
N GLU A 181 6.00 19.13 11.27
CA GLU A 181 6.74 18.98 10.00
C GLU A 181 8.05 18.18 10.17
N MET A 182 8.47 17.85 11.37
CA MET A 182 9.70 17.12 11.71
C MET A 182 10.94 17.69 10.99
N LYS A 183 11.14 19.01 11.04
CA LYS A 183 12.19 19.74 10.28
C LYS A 183 13.62 19.28 10.56
N ASN A 184 13.85 18.57 11.66
CA ASN A 184 15.17 18.02 12.01
C ASN A 184 15.50 16.73 11.24
N CYS A 185 14.54 16.17 10.51
CA CYS A 185 14.71 15.00 9.66
C CYS A 185 14.73 15.40 8.18
N SER A 186 15.54 14.73 7.40
CA SER A 186 15.49 14.87 5.94
C SER A 186 14.21 14.28 5.35
N THR A 187 13.80 14.75 4.18
CA THR A 187 12.59 14.20 3.50
C THR A 187 12.72 12.71 3.19
N TRP A 188 13.94 12.19 3.07
CA TRP A 188 14.21 10.77 2.88
C TRP A 188 14.07 9.96 4.16
N GLU A 189 14.50 10.48 5.31
CA GLU A 189 14.28 9.86 6.62
C GLU A 189 12.78 9.80 6.94
N LEU A 190 12.04 10.88 6.66
CA LEU A 190 10.57 10.92 6.82
C LEU A 190 9.86 9.90 5.92
N TYR A 191 10.31 9.79 4.67
CA TYR A 191 9.83 8.73 3.78
C TYR A 191 10.15 7.34 4.33
N GLY A 192 11.40 7.13 4.77
CA GLY A 192 11.86 5.88 5.36
C GLY A 192 11.02 5.47 6.59
N GLN A 193 10.76 6.43 7.50
CA GLN A 193 9.90 6.23 8.66
C GLN A 193 8.48 5.79 8.25
N SER A 194 7.88 6.47 7.26
CA SER A 194 6.54 6.11 6.78
C SER A 194 6.48 4.69 6.19
N LYS A 195 7.55 4.28 5.49
CA LYS A 195 7.64 2.94 4.88
C LYS A 195 8.01 1.84 5.89
N LEU A 196 8.77 2.18 6.92
CA LEU A 196 8.99 1.33 8.08
C LEU A 196 7.66 1.09 8.81
N ALA A 197 6.88 2.13 9.07
CA ALA A 197 5.57 2.01 9.70
C ALA A 197 4.64 1.05 8.95
N ASN A 198 4.65 1.06 7.59
CA ASN A 198 3.88 0.10 6.80
C ASN A 198 4.32 -1.36 7.03
N VAL A 199 5.63 -1.63 7.22
CA VAL A 199 6.12 -2.98 7.51
C VAL A 199 5.74 -3.41 8.93
N LEU A 200 5.92 -2.53 9.92
CA LEU A 200 5.57 -2.82 11.32
C LEU A 200 4.05 -3.04 11.47
N PHE A 201 3.24 -2.22 10.82
CA PHE A 201 1.78 -2.42 10.78
C PHE A 201 1.38 -3.76 10.16
N THR A 202 2.07 -4.18 9.09
CA THR A 202 1.88 -5.51 8.49
C THR A 202 2.09 -6.62 9.51
N LYS A 203 3.15 -6.55 10.31
CA LYS A 203 3.44 -7.52 11.38
C LYS A 203 2.37 -7.49 12.47
N SER A 204 1.94 -6.28 12.88
CA SER A 204 0.87 -6.11 13.86
C SER A 204 -0.43 -6.76 13.39
N LEU A 205 -0.83 -6.54 12.13
CA LEU A 205 -2.03 -7.17 11.56
C LEU A 205 -1.90 -8.68 11.50
N ALA A 206 -0.76 -9.21 11.07
CA ALA A 206 -0.53 -10.65 10.95
C ALA A 206 -0.62 -11.37 12.31
N SER A 207 -0.06 -10.76 13.35
CA SER A 207 -0.09 -11.31 14.72
C SER A 207 -1.48 -11.27 15.34
N ARG A 208 -2.21 -10.16 15.15
CA ARG A 208 -3.53 -9.93 15.78
C ARG A 208 -4.68 -10.57 15.03
N TYR A 209 -4.55 -10.75 13.72
CA TYR A 209 -5.61 -11.25 12.83
C TYR A 209 -5.11 -12.39 11.94
N PRO A 210 -4.78 -13.56 12.49
CA PRO A 210 -4.14 -14.66 11.76
C PRO A 210 -5.01 -15.27 10.65
N SER A 211 -6.33 -15.01 10.65
CA SER A 211 -7.23 -15.42 9.57
C SER A 211 -7.09 -14.54 8.29
N ILE A 212 -6.36 -13.42 8.37
CA ILE A 212 -6.09 -12.52 7.25
C ILE A 212 -4.60 -12.54 6.94
N LYS A 213 -4.22 -12.78 5.69
CA LYS A 213 -2.83 -12.66 5.28
C LYS A 213 -2.45 -11.20 5.07
N SER A 214 -1.66 -10.63 5.98
CA SER A 214 -1.12 -9.28 5.84
C SER A 214 0.35 -9.34 5.44
N VAL A 215 0.72 -8.71 4.33
CA VAL A 215 2.09 -8.72 3.82
C VAL A 215 2.54 -7.32 3.39
N ALA A 216 3.82 -7.03 3.56
CA ALA A 216 4.44 -5.82 3.02
C ALA A 216 5.25 -6.16 1.76
N VAL A 217 5.23 -5.27 0.77
CA VAL A 217 5.97 -5.48 -0.48
C VAL A 217 6.77 -4.25 -0.89
N HIS A 218 8.00 -4.46 -1.37
CA HIS A 218 8.73 -3.47 -2.14
C HIS A 218 8.52 -3.74 -3.64
N PRO A 219 8.05 -2.77 -4.44
CA PRO A 219 7.77 -2.99 -5.86
C PRO A 219 9.01 -3.00 -6.76
N GLY A 220 10.19 -2.66 -6.23
CA GLY A 220 11.38 -2.37 -7.03
C GLY A 220 11.51 -0.89 -7.36
N GLY A 221 12.56 -0.51 -8.07
CA GLY A 221 12.74 0.82 -8.63
C GLY A 221 11.86 1.00 -9.88
N VAL A 222 10.79 1.77 -9.78
CA VAL A 222 9.78 1.91 -10.85
C VAL A 222 9.62 3.37 -11.24
N ASP A 223 9.57 3.65 -12.55
CA ASP A 223 9.27 4.99 -13.05
C ASP A 223 7.77 5.28 -12.87
N THR A 224 7.45 5.90 -11.75
CA THR A 224 6.09 6.31 -11.40
C THR A 224 6.04 7.81 -11.10
N GLY A 225 4.83 8.35 -10.97
CA GLY A 225 4.64 9.74 -10.53
C GLY A 225 5.23 10.10 -9.14
N LEU A 226 5.73 9.12 -8.39
CA LEU A 226 6.39 9.31 -7.08
C LEU A 226 7.62 10.23 -7.14
N ALA A 227 8.37 10.20 -8.26
CA ALA A 227 9.52 11.08 -8.48
C ALA A 227 9.17 12.59 -8.51
N ARG A 228 7.87 12.95 -8.55
CA ARG A 228 7.40 14.33 -8.50
C ARG A 228 7.82 15.01 -7.19
N GLY A 229 7.69 14.35 -6.05
CA GLY A 229 8.10 14.88 -4.75
C GLY A 229 9.59 15.26 -4.71
N ILE A 230 10.47 14.44 -5.29
CA ILE A 230 11.90 14.74 -5.40
C ILE A 230 12.15 16.03 -6.20
N LYS A 231 11.44 16.20 -7.32
CA LYS A 231 11.56 17.40 -8.16
C LYS A 231 11.08 18.66 -7.43
N GLU A 232 10.04 18.53 -6.62
CA GLU A 232 9.47 19.63 -5.83
C GLU A 232 10.38 20.00 -4.65
N SER A 233 10.96 19.03 -3.94
CA SER A 233 11.84 19.25 -2.79
C SER A 233 13.23 19.75 -3.15
N TYR A 234 13.79 19.27 -4.25
CA TYR A 234 15.20 19.52 -4.60
C TYR A 234 15.36 20.34 -5.90
N GLY A 235 14.29 20.88 -6.47
CA GLY A 235 14.31 21.80 -7.60
C GLY A 235 15.07 21.26 -8.81
N VAL A 236 16.06 22.03 -9.32
CA VAL A 236 16.86 21.63 -10.49
C VAL A 236 17.71 20.39 -10.20
N VAL A 237 18.32 20.30 -9.00
CA VAL A 237 19.14 19.15 -8.61
C VAL A 237 18.29 17.87 -8.57
N GLY A 238 17.08 17.95 -8.03
CA GLY A 238 16.14 16.82 -8.03
C GLY A 238 15.72 16.40 -9.45
N LYS A 239 15.49 17.38 -10.35
CA LYS A 239 15.16 17.08 -11.76
C LYS A 239 16.31 16.35 -12.47
N VAL A 240 17.56 16.82 -12.29
CA VAL A 240 18.75 16.19 -12.87
C VAL A 240 18.96 14.78 -12.28
N GLY A 241 18.83 14.61 -10.97
CA GLY A 241 18.96 13.31 -10.31
C GLY A 241 17.93 12.28 -10.80
N VAL A 242 16.66 12.67 -10.91
CA VAL A 242 15.60 11.81 -11.47
C VAL A 242 15.87 11.47 -12.94
N TRP A 243 16.33 12.44 -13.75
CA TRP A 243 16.69 12.20 -15.14
C TRP A 243 17.87 11.23 -15.27
N ALA A 244 18.92 11.42 -14.48
CA ALA A 244 20.12 10.57 -14.50
C ALA A 244 19.86 9.13 -14.02
N THR A 245 18.86 8.90 -13.17
CA THR A 245 18.53 7.56 -12.65
C THR A 245 17.39 6.88 -13.42
N ARG A 246 16.75 7.57 -14.36
CA ARG A 246 15.58 7.06 -15.08
C ARG A 246 15.83 5.75 -15.83
N TRP A 247 17.04 5.58 -16.37
CA TRP A 247 17.43 4.36 -17.09
C TRP A 247 17.60 3.13 -16.17
N LEU A 248 17.73 3.36 -14.85
CA LEU A 248 17.76 2.30 -13.84
C LEU A 248 16.36 1.89 -13.38
N MET A 249 15.33 2.70 -13.71
CA MET A 249 13.96 2.43 -13.30
C MET A 249 13.32 1.40 -14.23
N GLN A 250 12.59 0.48 -13.64
CA GLN A 250 11.86 -0.54 -14.37
C GLN A 250 10.52 0.02 -14.89
N ASP A 251 10.00 -0.61 -15.95
CA ASP A 251 8.64 -0.39 -16.41
C ASP A 251 7.63 -0.73 -15.29
N VAL A 252 6.55 0.03 -15.22
CA VAL A 252 5.46 -0.15 -14.24
C VAL A 252 4.91 -1.58 -14.28
N ARG A 253 4.85 -2.22 -15.46
CA ARG A 253 4.42 -3.61 -15.64
C ARG A 253 5.31 -4.62 -14.91
N LYS A 254 6.62 -4.34 -14.81
CA LYS A 254 7.55 -5.18 -14.03
C LYS A 254 7.44 -4.87 -12.54
N GLY A 255 7.22 -3.61 -12.20
CA GLY A 255 7.10 -3.17 -10.82
C GLY A 255 5.88 -3.71 -10.08
N VAL A 256 4.76 -3.94 -10.78
CA VAL A 256 3.55 -4.46 -10.12
C VAL A 256 3.61 -5.94 -9.79
N VAL A 257 4.54 -6.71 -10.38
CA VAL A 257 4.58 -8.15 -10.27
C VAL A 257 4.63 -8.63 -8.81
N ASN A 258 5.42 -7.93 -7.97
CA ASN A 258 5.54 -8.30 -6.56
C ASN A 258 4.24 -8.08 -5.77
N GLN A 259 3.54 -6.97 -6.00
CA GLN A 259 2.26 -6.74 -5.32
C GLN A 259 1.12 -7.59 -5.89
N LEU A 260 1.14 -7.94 -7.17
CA LEU A 260 0.21 -8.91 -7.75
C LEU A 260 0.43 -10.30 -7.17
N TRP A 261 1.68 -10.75 -7.09
CA TRP A 261 2.03 -12.01 -6.42
C TRP A 261 1.52 -12.03 -4.97
N ALA A 262 1.77 -10.97 -4.20
CA ALA A 262 1.31 -10.88 -2.82
C ALA A 262 -0.23 -10.89 -2.71
N ALA A 263 -0.92 -10.25 -3.67
CA ALA A 263 -2.37 -10.15 -3.67
C ALA A 263 -3.08 -11.45 -4.09
N VAL A 264 -2.53 -12.19 -5.06
CA VAL A 264 -3.25 -13.31 -5.71
C VAL A 264 -2.38 -14.54 -6.00
N GLY A 265 -1.09 -14.54 -5.65
CA GLY A 265 -0.21 -15.71 -5.80
C GLY A 265 -0.61 -16.87 -4.89
N ASN A 266 0.05 -18.02 -5.05
CA ASN A 266 -0.23 -19.20 -4.23
C ASN A 266 -0.22 -18.87 -2.73
N GLY A 267 -1.32 -19.13 -2.06
CA GLY A 267 -1.51 -18.80 -0.65
C GLY A 267 -0.53 -19.49 0.30
N GLU A 268 0.01 -20.63 -0.06
CA GLU A 268 1.01 -21.36 0.76
C GLU A 268 2.39 -20.66 0.72
N GLU A 269 2.69 -19.94 -0.35
CA GLU A 269 3.95 -19.21 -0.51
C GLU A 269 3.93 -17.83 0.13
N VAL A 270 2.73 -17.26 0.32
CA VAL A 270 2.54 -15.93 0.91
C VAL A 270 2.41 -16.06 2.43
N VAL A 271 3.52 -15.81 3.13
CA VAL A 271 3.60 -15.87 4.59
C VAL A 271 3.20 -14.54 5.20
N SER A 272 2.16 -14.56 6.06
CA SER A 272 1.67 -13.36 6.77
C SER A 272 2.75 -12.76 7.68
N GLY A 273 2.77 -11.44 7.83
CA GLY A 273 3.76 -10.70 8.63
C GLY A 273 5.10 -10.47 7.92
N THR A 274 5.25 -10.93 6.68
CA THR A 274 6.52 -10.89 5.95
C THR A 274 6.63 -9.66 5.05
N PHE A 275 7.86 -9.16 4.93
CA PHE A 275 8.24 -8.13 3.97
C PHE A 275 8.97 -8.75 2.78
N TYR A 276 8.45 -8.54 1.56
CA TYR A 276 8.96 -9.15 0.34
C TYR A 276 9.58 -8.13 -0.61
N PHE A 277 10.73 -8.51 -1.16
CA PHE A 277 11.35 -7.85 -2.31
C PHE A 277 10.94 -8.53 -3.62
N PRO A 278 11.14 -7.88 -4.78
CA PRO A 278 10.78 -8.43 -6.09
C PRO A 278 11.57 -9.69 -6.45
N VAL A 279 10.95 -10.74 -6.92
CA VAL A 279 9.57 -11.15 -6.71
C VAL A 279 9.58 -12.25 -5.66
N ALA A 280 8.65 -12.21 -4.69
CA ALA A 280 8.51 -13.29 -3.68
C ALA A 280 9.74 -13.54 -2.78
N LYS A 281 10.73 -12.64 -2.76
CA LYS A 281 11.95 -12.82 -1.95
C LYS A 281 11.76 -12.21 -0.56
N VAL A 282 11.82 -13.07 0.45
CA VAL A 282 11.76 -12.61 1.85
C VAL A 282 12.92 -11.63 2.12
N HIS A 283 12.59 -10.47 2.63
CA HIS A 283 13.56 -9.49 3.08
C HIS A 283 13.61 -9.44 4.60
N VAL A 284 14.75 -9.82 5.17
CA VAL A 284 14.94 -9.89 6.62
C VAL A 284 14.89 -8.50 7.28
N GLY A 285 15.17 -7.45 6.50
CA GLY A 285 15.15 -6.06 6.97
C GLY A 285 16.34 -5.68 7.87
N THR A 286 16.35 -4.42 8.29
CA THR A 286 17.28 -3.87 9.29
C THR A 286 16.87 -4.28 10.71
N GLU A 287 17.68 -3.91 11.69
CA GLU A 287 17.37 -4.12 13.11
C GLU A 287 16.01 -3.50 13.48
N VAL A 288 15.73 -2.27 13.03
CA VAL A 288 14.45 -1.58 13.28
C VAL A 288 13.24 -2.28 12.63
N VAL A 289 13.41 -2.95 11.49
CA VAL A 289 12.36 -3.76 10.86
C VAL A 289 12.06 -5.03 11.67
N ARG A 290 13.05 -5.52 12.42
CA ARG A 290 12.93 -6.74 13.25
C ARG A 290 12.58 -6.45 14.71
N ASP A 291 12.57 -5.20 15.12
CA ASP A 291 12.29 -4.82 16.51
C ASP A 291 10.79 -4.95 16.81
N GLU A 292 10.43 -6.00 17.52
CA GLU A 292 9.03 -6.28 17.92
C GLU A 292 8.50 -5.21 18.90
N ARG A 293 9.36 -4.49 19.63
CA ARG A 293 8.92 -3.38 20.49
C ARG A 293 8.34 -2.25 19.66
N LEU A 294 8.97 -1.93 18.51
CA LEU A 294 8.45 -0.91 17.58
C LEU A 294 7.11 -1.34 16.94
N VAL A 295 6.88 -2.64 16.76
CA VAL A 295 5.61 -3.17 16.26
C VAL A 295 4.48 -2.86 17.23
N ASP A 296 4.68 -3.13 18.53
CA ASP A 296 3.68 -2.88 19.57
C ASP A 296 3.54 -1.38 19.85
N GLU A 297 4.65 -0.64 19.95
CA GLU A 297 4.64 0.81 20.16
C GLU A 297 3.84 1.55 19.06
N LEU A 298 4.07 1.20 17.78
CA LEU A 298 3.33 1.79 16.67
C LEU A 298 1.84 1.46 16.74
N TRP A 299 1.50 0.20 17.05
CA TRP A 299 0.12 -0.23 17.16
C TRP A 299 -0.61 0.51 18.29
N GLU A 300 -0.05 0.53 19.49
CA GLU A 300 -0.66 1.20 20.65
C GLU A 300 -0.81 2.70 20.42
N TRP A 301 0.19 3.33 19.81
CA TRP A 301 0.13 4.74 19.44
C TRP A 301 -1.01 4.98 18.44
N THR A 302 -1.12 4.16 17.40
CA THR A 302 -2.14 4.28 16.35
C THR A 302 -3.56 4.11 16.91
N GLU A 303 -3.78 3.08 17.73
CA GLU A 303 -5.08 2.82 18.38
C GLU A 303 -5.48 3.97 19.33
N ARG A 304 -4.52 4.56 20.02
CA ARG A 304 -4.77 5.74 20.87
C ARG A 304 -5.18 6.94 20.03
N GLU A 305 -4.46 7.22 18.92
CA GLU A 305 -4.80 8.32 18.00
C GLU A 305 -6.20 8.18 17.41
N PHE A 306 -6.59 6.96 17.04
CA PHE A 306 -7.93 6.73 16.49
C PHE A 306 -9.02 6.94 17.56
N ARG A 307 -8.85 6.42 18.77
CA ARG A 307 -9.80 6.64 19.87
C ARG A 307 -9.95 8.12 20.24
N GLU A 308 -8.84 8.85 20.34
CA GLU A 308 -8.86 10.28 20.68
C GLU A 308 -9.61 11.12 19.62
N ARG A 309 -9.67 10.63 18.37
CA ARG A 309 -10.36 11.29 17.26
C ARG A 309 -11.77 10.75 16.99
N GLY A 310 -12.22 9.76 17.75
CA GLY A 310 -13.60 9.22 17.63
C GLY A 310 -13.77 8.24 16.46
N PHE A 311 -12.70 7.52 16.13
CA PHE A 311 -12.74 6.43 15.16
C PHE A 311 -12.83 5.07 15.81
#